data_936b86755c5981a396260c4ac592164e
#
_entry.id   936b86755c5981a396260c4ac592164e
#
_cell.length_a   1.000
_cell.length_b   1.000
_cell.length_c   1.000
_cell.angle_alpha   90.00
_cell.angle_beta   90.00
_cell.angle_gamma   90.00
#
_symmetry.space_group_name_H-M   'P 1'
#
loop_
_entity.id
_entity.type
_entity.pdbx_description
1 polymer ?
#
loop_
_entity_poly.entity_id
_entity_poly.type
_entity_poly.pdbx_seq_one_letter_code
_entity_poly.pdbx_strand_id
1 'polypeptide(L)'
;VLPTLKPDGWLQREELRPFVRDDGTSKASGAIIKVAGITGRIRGMKYKRADSRTVRPTLVVLDDPQTDESARSLSQCATRESILAGAVLGLSGPGTKISGIMPCTVIRPGDMADAILDRDRHPEWNGQRTKLVYAFPTDEALWKRYAEVRAESLRQGNGGEEATAFYRDNRAAMDAGAVVAWPERFNHDELSAVQHAMNLRLQDEAAFFAEYQNEPL
;
A
#
# COMPACT_ATOMS: atom_id res chain seq x y z
N VAL A 1 -10.07 -9.93 -23.94
CA VAL A 1 -11.25 -9.80 -23.08
C VAL A 1 -10.74 -9.87 -21.67
N LEU A 2 -10.85 -8.79 -20.89
CA LEU A 2 -10.55 -8.80 -19.47
C LEU A 2 -11.48 -9.83 -18.79
N PRO A 3 -10.98 -10.64 -17.85
CA PRO A 3 -11.84 -11.53 -17.08
C PRO A 3 -12.93 -10.69 -16.41
N THR A 4 -14.18 -11.11 -16.54
CA THR A 4 -15.32 -10.44 -15.91
C THR A 4 -15.18 -10.63 -14.39
N LEU A 5 -15.02 -9.54 -13.67
CA LEU A 5 -15.12 -9.55 -12.21
C LEU A 5 -16.55 -9.97 -11.84
N LYS A 6 -16.69 -10.92 -10.91
CA LYS A 6 -17.99 -11.24 -10.34
C LYS A 6 -18.46 -10.13 -9.42
N PRO A 7 -19.75 -10.06 -9.07
CA PRO A 7 -20.33 -9.02 -8.23
C PRO A 7 -19.65 -8.86 -6.87
N ASP A 8 -18.96 -9.90 -6.38
CA ASP A 8 -18.16 -9.91 -5.15
C ASP A 8 -16.70 -9.45 -5.34
N GLY A 9 -16.33 -9.05 -6.56
CA GLY A 9 -14.99 -8.55 -6.88
C GLY A 9 -13.89 -9.63 -7.00
N TRP A 10 -14.23 -10.92 -6.89
CA TRP A 10 -13.26 -12.00 -6.90
C TRP A 10 -13.22 -12.76 -8.23
N LEU A 11 -12.02 -13.01 -8.74
CA LEU A 11 -11.80 -13.97 -9.81
C LEU A 11 -11.99 -15.38 -9.28
N GLN A 12 -12.91 -16.15 -9.87
CA GLN A 12 -13.07 -17.54 -9.46
C GLN A 12 -11.84 -18.36 -9.81
N ARG A 13 -11.55 -19.32 -8.94
CA ARG A 13 -10.41 -20.23 -8.92
C ARG A 13 -10.17 -21.00 -10.21
N GLU A 14 -11.17 -21.13 -11.05
CA GLU A 14 -11.18 -21.97 -12.26
C GLU A 14 -10.84 -21.21 -13.55
N GLU A 15 -10.75 -19.87 -13.48
CA GLU A 15 -10.48 -19.04 -14.66
C GLU A 15 -8.99 -18.65 -14.75
N LEU A 16 -8.12 -19.63 -14.81
CA LEU A 16 -6.73 -19.43 -15.21
C LEU A 16 -6.70 -19.20 -16.72
N ARG A 17 -6.74 -17.95 -17.14
CA ARG A 17 -6.55 -17.59 -18.56
C ARG A 17 -5.22 -16.88 -18.73
N PRO A 18 -4.55 -17.05 -19.89
CA PRO A 18 -3.45 -16.18 -20.26
C PRO A 18 -3.95 -14.73 -20.21
N PHE A 19 -3.26 -13.89 -19.41
CA PHE A 19 -3.64 -12.48 -19.25
C PHE A 19 -3.42 -11.69 -20.54
N VAL A 20 -2.50 -12.15 -21.38
CA VAL A 20 -2.17 -11.58 -22.68
C VAL A 20 -2.40 -12.63 -23.75
N ARG A 21 -2.93 -12.23 -24.91
CA ARG A 21 -3.06 -13.13 -26.06
C ARG A 21 -1.73 -13.78 -26.38
N ASP A 22 -1.73 -15.09 -26.55
CA ASP A 22 -0.53 -15.85 -26.94
C ASP A 22 -0.37 -15.82 -28.47
N ASP A 23 -0.29 -14.61 -29.01
CA ASP A 23 -0.12 -14.34 -30.44
C ASP A 23 1.29 -13.84 -30.80
N GLY A 24 2.19 -13.79 -29.80
CA GLY A 24 3.57 -13.35 -29.97
C GLY A 24 3.74 -11.83 -30.18
N THR A 25 2.67 -11.04 -30.14
CA THR A 25 2.73 -9.59 -30.39
C THR A 25 3.28 -8.79 -29.20
N SER A 26 3.35 -9.40 -28.01
CA SER A 26 3.83 -8.79 -26.77
C SER A 26 4.86 -9.66 -26.09
N LYS A 27 5.85 -9.05 -25.41
CA LYS A 27 6.80 -9.77 -24.52
C LYS A 27 6.09 -10.47 -23.35
N ALA A 28 4.86 -10.05 -23.01
CA ALA A 28 4.02 -10.68 -21.99
C ALA A 28 3.10 -11.77 -22.57
N SER A 29 3.24 -12.10 -23.85
CA SER A 29 2.45 -13.15 -24.50
C SER A 29 2.60 -14.48 -23.75
N GLY A 30 1.44 -15.11 -23.44
CA GLY A 30 1.41 -16.34 -22.65
C GLY A 30 1.64 -16.20 -21.15
N ALA A 31 1.73 -14.96 -20.62
CA ALA A 31 1.80 -14.72 -19.15
C ALA A 31 0.52 -15.20 -18.46
N ILE A 32 0.67 -15.79 -17.29
CA ILE A 32 -0.42 -16.37 -16.49
C ILE A 32 -0.46 -15.67 -15.14
N ILE A 33 -1.62 -15.15 -14.77
CA ILE A 33 -1.86 -14.57 -13.45
C ILE A 33 -2.82 -15.48 -12.69
N LYS A 34 -2.49 -15.77 -11.44
CA LYS A 34 -3.34 -16.49 -10.50
C LYS A 34 -3.48 -15.69 -9.21
N VAL A 35 -4.71 -15.50 -8.77
CA VAL A 35 -5.04 -14.81 -7.51
C VAL A 35 -5.39 -15.84 -6.43
N ALA A 36 -4.94 -15.60 -5.20
CA ALA A 36 -5.30 -16.41 -4.04
C ALA A 36 -5.11 -15.57 -2.75
N GLY A 37 -5.94 -15.81 -1.74
CA GLY A 37 -5.69 -15.25 -0.40
C GLY A 37 -4.46 -15.89 0.25
N ILE A 38 -3.71 -15.12 1.04
CA ILE A 38 -2.47 -15.58 1.69
C ILE A 38 -2.70 -16.79 2.60
N THR A 39 -3.86 -16.90 3.25
CA THR A 39 -4.25 -18.04 4.10
C THR A 39 -4.89 -19.20 3.33
N GLY A 40 -5.05 -19.05 2.01
CA GLY A 40 -5.64 -20.06 1.14
C GLY A 40 -4.68 -21.18 0.74
N ARG A 41 -5.13 -22.05 -0.18
CA ARG A 41 -4.30 -23.12 -0.74
C ARG A 41 -3.34 -22.59 -1.79
N ILE A 42 -2.19 -22.06 -1.35
CA ILE A 42 -1.15 -21.55 -2.24
C ILE A 42 -0.05 -22.57 -2.53
N ARG A 43 0.20 -23.51 -1.59
CA ARG A 43 1.24 -24.55 -1.77
C ARG A 43 1.00 -25.40 -3.02
N GLY A 44 2.08 -25.63 -3.79
CA GLY A 44 2.03 -26.47 -4.98
C GLY A 44 1.34 -25.83 -6.18
N MET A 45 1.14 -24.52 -6.18
CA MET A 45 0.57 -23.77 -7.30
C MET A 45 1.34 -24.04 -8.58
N LYS A 46 0.64 -24.45 -9.62
CA LYS A 46 1.19 -24.73 -10.95
C LYS A 46 0.12 -24.56 -12.01
N TYR A 47 0.55 -24.34 -13.25
CA TYR A 47 -0.31 -24.29 -14.41
C TYR A 47 0.20 -25.24 -15.48
N LYS A 48 -0.69 -26.07 -16.04
CA LYS A 48 -0.38 -26.97 -17.17
C LYS A 48 -0.76 -26.25 -18.46
N ARG A 49 0.22 -25.97 -19.31
CA ARG A 49 0.04 -25.36 -20.62
C ARG A 49 -0.58 -26.36 -21.60
N ALA A 50 -1.08 -25.86 -22.73
CA ALA A 50 -1.61 -26.66 -23.80
C ALA A 50 -0.57 -27.64 -24.41
N ASP A 51 0.70 -27.28 -24.41
CA ASP A 51 1.84 -28.10 -24.81
C ASP A 51 2.24 -29.16 -23.77
N SER A 52 1.40 -29.38 -22.75
CA SER A 52 1.60 -30.29 -21.63
C SER A 52 2.72 -29.92 -20.66
N ARG A 53 3.43 -28.80 -20.86
CA ARG A 53 4.43 -28.30 -19.91
C ARG A 53 3.75 -27.73 -18.69
N THR A 54 4.37 -28.00 -17.54
CA THR A 54 3.92 -27.43 -16.26
C THR A 54 4.82 -26.26 -15.89
N VAL A 55 4.22 -25.09 -15.65
CA VAL A 55 4.92 -23.90 -15.19
C VAL A 55 4.53 -23.56 -13.75
N ARG A 56 5.46 -23.00 -13.02
CA ARG A 56 5.29 -22.53 -11.64
C ARG A 56 5.42 -21.01 -11.58
N PRO A 57 4.92 -20.34 -10.52
CA PRO A 57 5.10 -18.92 -10.35
C PRO A 57 6.58 -18.54 -10.33
N THR A 58 6.92 -17.45 -11.01
CA THR A 58 8.25 -16.82 -11.03
C THR A 58 8.25 -15.45 -10.35
N LEU A 59 7.07 -14.87 -10.18
CA LEU A 59 6.82 -13.63 -9.47
C LEU A 59 5.61 -13.80 -8.58
N VAL A 60 5.65 -13.24 -7.39
CA VAL A 60 4.50 -13.05 -6.51
C VAL A 60 4.36 -11.57 -6.16
N VAL A 61 3.14 -11.08 -6.26
CA VAL A 61 2.76 -9.76 -5.74
C VAL A 61 1.84 -10.01 -4.55
N LEU A 62 2.25 -9.53 -3.40
CA LEU A 62 1.48 -9.61 -2.15
C LEU A 62 0.92 -8.22 -1.87
N ASP A 63 -0.32 -8.03 -2.25
CA ASP A 63 -1.03 -6.77 -2.09
C ASP A 63 -1.72 -6.76 -0.72
N ASP A 64 -1.23 -5.90 0.18
CA ASP A 64 -1.68 -5.79 1.57
C ASP A 64 -1.96 -7.15 2.24
N PRO A 65 -0.94 -8.00 2.48
CA PRO A 65 -1.14 -9.36 2.98
C PRO A 65 -1.57 -9.41 4.46
N GLN A 66 -1.64 -8.29 5.14
CA GLN A 66 -2.17 -8.14 6.50
C GLN A 66 -3.44 -7.29 6.50
N THR A 67 -4.26 -7.47 7.54
CA THR A 67 -5.46 -6.68 7.83
C THR A 67 -5.30 -6.06 9.21
N ASP A 68 -6.10 -5.05 9.55
CA ASP A 68 -6.11 -4.42 10.88
C ASP A 68 -6.21 -5.44 12.02
N GLU A 69 -7.11 -6.43 11.86
CA GLU A 69 -7.30 -7.50 12.84
C GLU A 69 -6.02 -8.32 12.99
N SER A 70 -5.41 -8.72 11.87
CA SER A 70 -4.22 -9.57 11.91
C SER A 70 -2.98 -8.81 12.37
N ALA A 71 -2.84 -7.54 12.07
CA ALA A 71 -1.74 -6.71 12.52
C ALA A 71 -1.74 -6.53 14.06
N ARG A 72 -2.92 -6.59 14.68
CA ARG A 72 -3.08 -6.52 16.15
C ARG A 72 -2.78 -7.83 16.88
N SER A 73 -2.55 -8.91 16.15
CA SER A 73 -2.31 -10.25 16.72
C SER A 73 -0.92 -10.76 16.36
N LEU A 74 -0.01 -10.80 17.34
CA LEU A 74 1.36 -11.31 17.14
C LEU A 74 1.37 -12.73 16.57
N SER A 75 0.43 -13.59 16.98
CA SER A 75 0.34 -14.97 16.46
C SER A 75 -0.10 -15.01 14.99
N GLN A 76 -0.97 -14.08 14.58
CA GLN A 76 -1.38 -13.98 13.18
C GLN A 76 -0.27 -13.37 12.32
N CYS A 77 0.47 -12.38 12.82
CA CYS A 77 1.67 -11.86 12.15
C CYS A 77 2.68 -12.99 11.91
N ALA A 78 3.07 -13.70 12.96
CA ALA A 78 4.01 -14.83 12.86
C ALA A 78 3.51 -15.94 11.90
N THR A 79 2.21 -16.23 11.89
CA THR A 79 1.61 -17.18 10.95
C THR A 79 1.77 -16.72 9.51
N ARG A 80 1.52 -15.45 9.21
CA ARG A 80 1.67 -14.88 7.86
C ARG A 80 3.14 -14.85 7.42
N GLU A 81 4.06 -14.47 8.30
CA GLU A 81 5.51 -14.53 8.04
C GLU A 81 5.94 -15.96 7.68
N SER A 82 5.46 -16.96 8.45
CA SER A 82 5.74 -18.38 8.17
C SER A 82 5.14 -18.85 6.83
N ILE A 83 3.95 -18.40 6.47
CA ILE A 83 3.34 -18.69 5.16
C ILE A 83 4.16 -18.05 4.04
N LEU A 84 4.57 -16.80 4.22
CA LEU A 84 5.39 -16.09 3.27
C LEU A 84 6.72 -16.82 3.01
N ALA A 85 7.48 -17.11 4.05
CA ALA A 85 8.75 -17.79 3.95
C ALA A 85 8.65 -19.23 3.40
N GLY A 86 7.69 -20.01 3.91
CA GLY A 86 7.61 -21.45 3.61
C GLY A 86 6.73 -21.79 2.40
N ALA A 87 5.64 -21.08 2.18
CA ALA A 87 4.68 -21.42 1.13
C ALA A 87 4.82 -20.54 -0.11
N VAL A 88 4.92 -19.23 0.09
CA VAL A 88 4.96 -18.26 -1.02
C VAL A 88 6.31 -18.29 -1.71
N LEU A 89 7.41 -18.08 -0.98
CA LEU A 89 8.76 -18.07 -1.55
C LEU A 89 9.18 -19.45 -2.08
N GLY A 90 8.54 -20.53 -1.65
CA GLY A 90 8.75 -21.89 -2.17
C GLY A 90 7.95 -22.23 -3.43
N LEU A 91 7.12 -21.32 -3.98
CA LEU A 91 6.23 -21.63 -5.11
C LEU A 91 6.96 -21.96 -6.41
N SER A 92 8.13 -21.40 -6.66
CA SER A 92 8.91 -21.67 -7.88
C SER A 92 9.38 -23.11 -7.98
N GLY A 93 9.47 -23.82 -6.87
CA GLY A 93 9.98 -25.20 -6.81
C GLY A 93 11.49 -25.30 -6.85
N PRO A 94 12.06 -26.50 -6.88
CA PRO A 94 13.49 -26.72 -6.82
C PRO A 94 14.19 -26.18 -8.09
N GLY A 95 15.41 -25.65 -7.90
CA GLY A 95 16.25 -25.17 -9.00
C GLY A 95 15.87 -23.81 -9.58
N THR A 96 14.81 -23.16 -9.08
CA THR A 96 14.38 -21.83 -9.55
C THR A 96 14.15 -20.89 -8.35
N LYS A 97 14.37 -19.60 -8.59
CA LYS A 97 14.06 -18.56 -7.61
C LYS A 97 12.75 -17.85 -7.99
N ILE A 98 12.04 -17.36 -6.99
CA ILE A 98 10.87 -16.50 -7.16
C ILE A 98 11.23 -15.07 -6.78
N SER A 99 10.71 -14.12 -7.51
CA SER A 99 10.75 -12.71 -7.11
C SER A 99 9.50 -12.36 -6.32
N GLY A 100 9.64 -11.58 -5.25
CA GLY A 100 8.53 -11.09 -4.43
C GLY A 100 8.47 -9.57 -4.42
N ILE A 101 7.28 -9.03 -4.60
CA ILE A 101 6.97 -7.61 -4.37
C ILE A 101 5.83 -7.57 -3.36
N MET A 102 5.98 -6.75 -2.32
CA MET A 102 4.99 -6.64 -1.25
C MET A 102 4.72 -5.17 -0.91
N PRO A 103 3.83 -4.49 -1.65
CA PRO A 103 3.26 -3.25 -1.19
C PRO A 103 2.39 -3.53 0.04
N CYS A 104 2.66 -2.82 1.13
CA CYS A 104 2.01 -3.09 2.41
C CYS A 104 2.10 -1.87 3.32
N THR A 105 1.05 -1.61 4.09
CA THR A 105 1.00 -0.59 5.12
C THR A 105 1.49 -1.14 6.46
N VAL A 106 2.28 -0.36 7.19
CA VAL A 106 2.63 -0.66 8.59
C VAL A 106 1.51 -0.12 9.48
N ILE A 107 0.65 -1.01 9.94
CA ILE A 107 -0.56 -0.68 10.70
C ILE A 107 -0.24 -0.42 12.18
N ARG A 108 0.76 -1.14 12.72
CA ARG A 108 1.24 -0.95 14.09
C ARG A 108 2.69 -1.39 14.24
N PRO A 109 3.41 -0.88 15.26
CA PRO A 109 4.74 -1.34 15.57
C PRO A 109 4.79 -2.86 15.81
N GLY A 110 5.73 -3.56 15.15
CA GLY A 110 5.95 -5.00 15.29
C GLY A 110 4.93 -5.87 14.55
N ASP A 111 4.10 -5.32 13.66
CA ASP A 111 3.28 -6.13 12.75
C ASP A 111 4.14 -6.82 11.67
N MET A 112 3.51 -7.61 10.79
CA MET A 112 4.24 -8.34 9.77
C MET A 112 5.01 -7.42 8.82
N ALA A 113 4.41 -6.29 8.40
CA ALA A 113 5.07 -5.34 7.49
C ALA A 113 6.30 -4.70 8.15
N ASP A 114 6.18 -4.30 9.41
CA ASP A 114 7.28 -3.76 10.20
C ASP A 114 8.40 -4.79 10.42
N ALA A 115 8.02 -6.03 10.74
CA ALA A 115 8.96 -7.14 10.93
C ALA A 115 9.76 -7.48 9.66
N ILE A 116 9.11 -7.48 8.48
CA ILE A 116 9.76 -7.75 7.18
C ILE A 116 10.75 -6.65 6.77
N LEU A 117 10.57 -5.43 7.27
CA LEU A 117 11.51 -4.33 7.05
C LEU A 117 12.80 -4.44 7.87
N ASP A 118 12.78 -5.28 8.92
CA ASP A 118 13.96 -5.56 9.74
C ASP A 118 14.92 -6.49 8.98
N ARG A 119 16.04 -5.90 8.49
CA ARG A 119 17.06 -6.60 7.69
C ARG A 119 17.86 -7.65 8.48
N ASP A 120 17.89 -7.55 9.79
CA ASP A 120 18.55 -8.55 10.64
C ASP A 120 17.69 -9.82 10.78
N ARG A 121 16.38 -9.65 10.76
CA ARG A 121 15.41 -10.77 10.78
C ARG A 121 15.12 -11.31 9.38
N HIS A 122 15.01 -10.43 8.39
CA HIS A 122 14.60 -10.76 7.01
C HIS A 122 15.57 -10.19 5.98
N PRO A 123 16.83 -10.68 5.94
CA PRO A 123 17.86 -10.19 5.01
C PRO A 123 17.52 -10.44 3.54
N GLU A 124 16.62 -11.38 3.25
CA GLU A 124 16.12 -11.70 1.90
C GLU A 124 15.20 -10.62 1.32
N TRP A 125 14.65 -9.74 2.15
CA TRP A 125 13.82 -8.62 1.74
C TRP A 125 14.62 -7.32 1.69
N ASN A 126 14.45 -6.54 0.63
CA ASN A 126 15.06 -5.22 0.47
C ASN A 126 13.97 -4.14 0.47
N GLY A 127 13.20 -4.09 1.55
CA GLY A 127 12.08 -3.18 1.70
C GLY A 127 12.52 -1.76 2.04
N GLN A 128 11.66 -0.80 1.72
CA GLN A 128 11.81 0.60 2.10
C GLN A 128 10.50 1.10 2.68
N ARG A 129 10.58 1.84 3.77
CA ARG A 129 9.45 2.56 4.36
C ARG A 129 9.35 3.93 3.70
N THR A 130 8.23 4.19 3.04
CA THR A 130 7.93 5.49 2.44
C THR A 130 6.97 6.28 3.32
N LYS A 131 7.08 7.60 3.30
CA LYS A 131 6.24 8.52 4.06
C LYS A 131 5.57 9.51 3.13
N LEU A 132 4.39 9.98 3.49
CA LEU A 132 3.76 11.09 2.76
C LEU A 132 4.52 12.40 2.99
N VAL A 133 5.00 12.61 4.23
CA VAL A 133 5.75 13.81 4.64
C VAL A 133 7.08 13.39 5.25
N TYR A 134 8.19 13.80 4.65
CA TYR A 134 9.55 13.55 5.15
C TYR A 134 10.03 14.62 6.13
N ALA A 135 9.54 15.86 6.00
CA ALA A 135 9.72 16.93 6.95
C ALA A 135 8.41 17.73 7.08
N PHE A 136 7.99 17.97 8.30
CA PHE A 136 6.80 18.77 8.57
C PHE A 136 7.11 20.28 8.49
N PRO A 137 6.12 21.11 8.15
CA PRO A 137 6.28 22.55 8.19
C PRO A 137 6.63 23.04 9.59
N THR A 138 7.43 24.11 9.66
CA THR A 138 8.05 24.58 10.93
C THR A 138 7.20 25.57 11.69
N ASP A 139 6.24 26.26 11.05
CA ASP A 139 5.39 27.26 11.71
C ASP A 139 4.15 26.63 12.35
N GLU A 140 4.33 26.07 13.53
CA GLU A 140 3.24 25.42 14.27
C GLU A 140 2.10 26.40 14.64
N ALA A 141 2.42 27.69 14.85
CA ALA A 141 1.42 28.67 15.24
C ALA A 141 0.42 28.95 14.09
N LEU A 142 0.93 29.11 12.87
CA LEU A 142 0.06 29.26 11.68
C LEU A 142 -0.78 28.02 11.43
N TRP A 143 -0.22 26.81 11.58
CA TRP A 143 -0.97 25.58 11.41
C TRP A 143 -2.01 25.36 12.50
N LYS A 144 -1.74 25.76 13.74
CA LYS A 144 -2.75 25.77 14.81
C LYS A 144 -3.90 26.72 14.46
N ARG A 145 -3.59 27.94 14.00
CA ARG A 145 -4.62 28.89 13.57
C ARG A 145 -5.43 28.37 12.38
N TYR A 146 -4.76 27.76 11.41
CA TYR A 146 -5.42 27.09 10.28
C TYR A 146 -6.41 26.01 10.76
N ALA A 147 -6.02 25.18 11.71
CA ALA A 147 -6.89 24.14 12.26
C ALA A 147 -8.16 24.72 12.90
N GLU A 148 -8.04 25.84 13.63
CA GLU A 148 -9.19 26.53 14.21
C GLU A 148 -10.14 27.07 13.13
N VAL A 149 -9.59 27.75 12.12
CA VAL A 149 -10.36 28.29 10.98
C VAL A 149 -11.04 27.17 10.22
N ARG A 150 -10.32 26.07 9.96
CA ARG A 150 -10.87 24.90 9.27
C ARG A 150 -12.02 24.26 10.04
N ALA A 151 -11.85 24.07 11.34
CA ALA A 151 -12.89 23.49 12.18
C ALA A 151 -14.15 24.35 12.20
N GLU A 152 -14.01 25.69 12.26
CA GLU A 152 -15.16 26.60 12.22
C GLU A 152 -15.84 26.60 10.85
N SER A 153 -15.07 26.67 9.75
CA SER A 153 -15.60 26.60 8.39
C SER A 153 -16.40 25.32 8.13
N LEU A 154 -15.91 24.19 8.63
CA LEU A 154 -16.61 22.91 8.52
C LEU A 154 -17.90 22.89 9.34
N ARG A 155 -17.91 23.46 10.56
CA ARG A 155 -19.12 23.56 11.40
C ARG A 155 -20.21 24.41 10.75
N GLN A 156 -19.80 25.42 10.00
CA GLN A 156 -20.71 26.31 9.26
C GLN A 156 -21.19 25.71 7.93
N GLY A 157 -20.66 24.56 7.52
CA GLY A 157 -21.01 23.91 6.26
C GLY A 157 -20.30 24.47 5.02
N ASN A 158 -19.26 25.29 5.19
CA ASN A 158 -18.51 25.94 4.11
C ASN A 158 -17.36 25.07 3.55
N GLY A 159 -17.33 23.79 3.87
CA GLY A 159 -16.35 22.85 3.26
C GLY A 159 -14.87 23.13 3.54
N GLY A 160 -14.53 24.10 4.38
CA GLY A 160 -13.13 24.47 4.66
C GLY A 160 -12.60 25.60 3.75
N GLU A 161 -13.45 26.29 3.01
CA GLU A 161 -13.03 27.36 2.06
C GLU A 161 -12.27 28.49 2.76
N GLU A 162 -12.69 28.92 3.96
CA GLU A 162 -12.01 29.96 4.73
C GLU A 162 -10.58 29.53 5.16
N ALA A 163 -10.43 28.24 5.49
CA ALA A 163 -9.10 27.71 5.81
C ALA A 163 -8.20 27.66 4.58
N THR A 164 -8.74 27.28 3.41
CA THR A 164 -8.00 27.30 2.16
C THR A 164 -7.62 28.73 1.75
N ALA A 165 -8.47 29.72 2.01
CA ALA A 165 -8.14 31.14 1.83
C ALA A 165 -7.03 31.58 2.78
N PHE A 166 -7.15 31.27 4.07
CA PHE A 166 -6.11 31.55 5.06
C PHE A 166 -4.76 30.93 4.70
N TYR A 167 -4.77 29.66 4.24
CA TYR A 167 -3.56 28.98 3.78
C TYR A 167 -2.96 29.68 2.56
N ARG A 168 -3.77 30.08 1.58
CA ARG A 168 -3.32 30.81 0.40
C ARG A 168 -2.56 32.09 0.76
N ASP A 169 -3.11 32.86 1.68
CA ASP A 169 -2.55 34.14 2.10
C ASP A 169 -1.23 33.98 2.90
N ASN A 170 -1.05 32.84 3.56
CA ASN A 170 0.12 32.55 4.40
C ASN A 170 1.01 31.43 3.86
N ARG A 171 0.80 31.00 2.61
CA ARG A 171 1.36 29.76 2.06
C ARG A 171 2.87 29.63 2.21
N ALA A 172 3.61 30.70 1.90
CA ALA A 172 5.08 30.64 1.95
C ALA A 172 5.60 30.33 3.36
N ALA A 173 4.99 30.91 4.39
CA ALA A 173 5.36 30.64 5.80
C ALA A 173 4.85 29.25 6.24
N MET A 174 3.65 28.87 5.83
CA MET A 174 3.04 27.59 6.20
C MET A 174 3.70 26.40 5.52
N ASP A 175 4.29 26.56 4.34
CA ASP A 175 5.04 25.48 3.64
C ASP A 175 6.51 25.43 4.08
N ALA A 176 7.01 26.42 4.81
CA ALA A 176 8.42 26.52 5.17
C ALA A 176 8.91 25.26 5.91
N GLY A 177 9.99 24.67 5.41
CA GLY A 177 10.59 23.44 5.97
C GLY A 177 9.89 22.13 5.58
N ALA A 178 8.73 22.16 4.94
CA ALA A 178 8.02 20.95 4.57
C ALA A 178 8.68 20.22 3.39
N VAL A 179 8.74 18.89 3.47
CA VAL A 179 9.17 18.01 2.39
C VAL A 179 8.15 16.89 2.23
N VAL A 180 7.46 16.87 1.11
CA VAL A 180 6.45 15.85 0.77
C VAL A 180 6.98 14.87 -0.28
N ALA A 181 6.53 13.62 -0.24
CA ALA A 181 6.95 12.59 -1.17
C ALA A 181 6.44 12.83 -2.59
N TRP A 182 5.25 13.39 -2.71
CA TRP A 182 4.55 13.58 -3.99
C TRP A 182 3.88 14.96 -4.04
N PRO A 183 4.52 15.97 -4.64
CA PRO A 183 4.04 17.34 -4.65
C PRO A 183 2.69 17.55 -5.35
N GLU A 184 2.32 16.68 -6.29
CA GLU A 184 1.06 16.75 -7.04
C GLU A 184 -0.11 16.03 -6.35
N ARG A 185 0.13 15.37 -5.20
CA ARG A 185 -0.91 14.64 -4.46
C ARG A 185 -1.70 15.57 -3.55
N PHE A 186 -2.78 16.12 -4.05
CA PHE A 186 -3.76 16.90 -3.27
C PHE A 186 -5.12 16.89 -3.96
N ASN A 187 -6.18 17.22 -3.23
CA ASN A 187 -7.54 17.27 -3.74
C ASN A 187 -7.78 18.57 -4.52
N HIS A 188 -8.83 18.60 -5.34
CA HIS A 188 -9.18 19.76 -6.19
C HIS A 188 -9.57 21.02 -5.40
N ASP A 189 -9.97 20.88 -4.14
CA ASP A 189 -10.32 21.94 -3.19
C ASP A 189 -9.13 22.39 -2.32
N GLU A 190 -7.96 21.79 -2.53
CA GLU A 190 -6.70 22.09 -1.84
C GLU A 190 -5.71 22.78 -2.79
N LEU A 191 -4.67 23.39 -2.27
CA LEU A 191 -3.69 24.16 -3.04
C LEU A 191 -2.31 23.49 -3.13
N SER A 192 -2.04 22.49 -2.31
CA SER A 192 -0.75 21.80 -2.29
C SER A 192 -0.83 20.47 -1.55
N ALA A 193 0.18 19.61 -1.79
CA ALA A 193 0.37 18.36 -1.06
C ALA A 193 0.69 18.59 0.43
N VAL A 194 1.27 19.72 0.80
CA VAL A 194 1.50 20.08 2.21
C VAL A 194 0.16 20.34 2.92
N GLN A 195 -0.72 21.15 2.30
CA GLN A 195 -2.06 21.39 2.82
C GLN A 195 -2.84 20.08 2.95
N HIS A 196 -2.79 19.22 1.92
CA HIS A 196 -3.44 17.91 1.91
C HIS A 196 -2.97 17.04 3.08
N ALA A 197 -1.66 16.87 3.22
CA ALA A 197 -1.08 16.07 4.30
C ALA A 197 -1.48 16.60 5.69
N MET A 198 -1.45 17.91 5.89
CA MET A 198 -1.84 18.52 7.15
C MET A 198 -3.34 18.41 7.41
N ASN A 199 -4.20 18.47 6.38
CA ASN A 199 -5.63 18.20 6.51
C ASN A 199 -5.92 16.78 6.96
N LEU A 200 -5.23 15.79 6.40
CA LEU A 200 -5.33 14.39 6.82
C LEU A 200 -4.88 14.22 8.28
N ARG A 201 -3.76 14.84 8.65
CA ARG A 201 -3.26 14.82 10.04
C ARG A 201 -4.24 15.46 11.03
N LEU A 202 -4.86 16.58 10.67
CA LEU A 202 -5.85 17.28 11.51
C LEU A 202 -7.16 16.50 11.63
N GLN A 203 -7.50 15.68 10.65
CA GLN A 203 -8.69 14.85 10.67
C GLN A 203 -8.56 13.69 11.66
N ASP A 204 -7.45 12.96 11.60
CA ASP A 204 -7.12 11.86 12.52
C ASP A 204 -5.60 11.65 12.51
N GLU A 205 -4.94 12.10 13.57
CA GLU A 205 -3.48 12.03 13.65
C GLU A 205 -2.99 10.58 13.73
N ALA A 206 -3.67 9.71 14.46
CA ALA A 206 -3.27 8.31 14.58
C ALA A 206 -3.39 7.56 13.25
N ALA A 207 -4.52 7.75 12.55
CA ALA A 207 -4.72 7.20 11.21
C ALA A 207 -3.71 7.78 10.21
N PHE A 208 -3.42 9.08 10.28
CA PHE A 208 -2.40 9.69 9.43
C PHE A 208 -1.03 9.04 9.60
N PHE A 209 -0.58 8.84 10.84
CA PHE A 209 0.72 8.23 11.09
C PHE A 209 0.77 6.76 10.69
N ALA A 210 -0.31 6.00 10.83
CA ALA A 210 -0.39 4.62 10.37
C ALA A 210 -0.45 4.53 8.83
N GLU A 211 -1.47 5.15 8.22
CA GLU A 211 -1.83 4.92 6.82
C GLU A 211 -0.97 5.71 5.81
N TYR A 212 -0.47 6.88 6.20
CA TYR A 212 0.23 7.78 5.28
C TYR A 212 1.71 7.97 5.61
N GLN A 213 2.09 7.81 6.88
CA GLN A 213 3.48 7.90 7.30
C GLN A 213 4.14 6.55 7.47
N ASN A 214 3.37 5.45 7.52
CA ASN A 214 3.86 4.12 7.87
C ASN A 214 4.65 4.11 9.19
N GLU A 215 4.32 5.02 10.11
CA GLU A 215 4.92 5.18 11.43
C GLU A 215 3.81 5.27 12.49
N PRO A 216 3.04 4.20 12.71
CA PRO A 216 1.94 4.21 13.66
C PRO A 216 2.42 4.60 15.07
N LEU A 217 1.60 5.45 15.75
CA LEU A 217 1.85 5.97 17.10
C LEU A 217 1.66 4.89 18.19
#